data_547065032928fff0916a9659ac8d3fa5
#
_entry.id   547065032928fff0916a9659ac8d3fa5
#
_cell.length_a   1.000
_cell.length_b   1.000
_cell.length_c   1.000
_cell.angle_alpha   90.00
_cell.angle_beta   90.00
_cell.angle_gamma   90.00
#
_symmetry.space_group_name_H-M   'P 1'
#
loop_
_entity.id
_entity.type
_entity.pdbx_description
1 polymer ?
#
loop_
_entity_poly.entity_id
_entity_poly.type
_entity_poly.pdbx_seq_one_letter_code
_entity_poly.pdbx_strand_id
1 'polypeptide(L)'
;MERGRDFLRAQVSNAVMQHQTLVENLRDHAGQAEDPRYRALCERYAPRMEAHQRMLEEYRATLGDTGGEGLKGALGSLLGKARDAVDAARGSDFLRLVGDIVTIRQSQDTFATFAAVGVRLGEPRLAELGRQCEQEHDEMQREFNLLSHELFVEHASAA
;
A
#
# COMPACT_ATOMS: atom_id res chain seq x y z
N MET A 1 14.05 -5.31 22.37
CA MET A 1 13.44 -4.36 21.42
C MET A 1 14.56 -3.74 20.61
N GLU A 2 14.50 -3.89 19.31
CA GLU A 2 15.45 -3.30 18.36
C GLU A 2 15.51 -1.78 18.51
N ARG A 3 16.68 -1.19 18.35
CA ARG A 3 16.90 0.26 18.49
C ARG A 3 17.82 0.76 17.35
N GLY A 4 17.76 2.05 17.12
CA GLY A 4 18.65 2.70 16.15
C GLY A 4 18.44 2.18 14.73
N ARG A 5 19.53 1.87 14.06
CA ARG A 5 19.51 1.45 12.64
C ARG A 5 18.78 0.12 12.39
N ASP A 6 18.82 -0.80 13.36
CA ASP A 6 18.13 -2.08 13.24
C ASP A 6 16.61 -1.90 13.29
N PHE A 7 16.14 -1.01 14.17
CA PHE A 7 14.73 -0.63 14.22
C PHE A 7 14.27 0.03 12.90
N LEU A 8 15.05 1.00 12.39
CA LEU A 8 14.74 1.64 11.11
C LEU A 8 14.64 0.61 9.98
N ARG A 9 15.60 -0.30 9.89
CA ARG A 9 15.62 -1.38 8.90
C ARG A 9 14.39 -2.29 9.02
N ALA A 10 14.01 -2.66 10.23
CA ALA A 10 12.82 -3.46 10.47
C ALA A 10 11.54 -2.73 9.98
N GLN A 11 11.40 -1.45 10.29
CA GLN A 11 10.23 -0.67 9.85
C GLN A 11 10.17 -0.48 8.34
N VAL A 12 11.30 -0.23 7.69
CA VAL A 12 11.36 -0.15 6.22
C VAL A 12 11.04 -1.52 5.58
N SER A 13 11.53 -2.62 6.15
CA SER A 13 11.19 -3.97 5.68
C SER A 13 9.70 -4.27 5.80
N ASN A 14 9.06 -3.83 6.90
CA ASN A 14 7.62 -3.93 7.06
C ASN A 14 6.87 -3.15 5.98
N ALA A 15 7.31 -1.94 5.70
CA ALA A 15 6.73 -1.11 4.64
C ALA A 15 6.86 -1.76 3.25
N VAL A 16 8.01 -2.36 2.94
CA VAL A 16 8.22 -3.12 1.70
C VAL A 16 7.18 -4.23 1.55
N MET A 17 6.95 -5.01 2.61
CA MET A 17 5.98 -6.11 2.58
C MET A 17 4.54 -5.64 2.46
N GLN A 18 4.16 -4.62 3.22
CA GLN A 18 2.80 -4.05 3.16
C GLN A 18 2.50 -3.43 1.79
N HIS A 19 3.45 -2.67 1.26
CA HIS A 19 3.29 -2.03 -0.04
C HIS A 19 3.28 -3.05 -1.19
N GLN A 20 4.03 -4.14 -1.08
CA GLN A 20 3.97 -5.25 -2.04
C GLN A 20 2.56 -5.82 -2.14
N THR A 21 1.86 -5.97 -1.02
CA THR A 21 0.46 -6.43 -0.99
C THR A 21 -0.46 -5.46 -1.76
N LEU A 22 -0.29 -4.15 -1.59
CA LEU A 22 -1.03 -3.15 -2.36
C LEU A 22 -0.79 -3.30 -3.86
N VAL A 23 0.46 -3.44 -4.28
CA VAL A 23 0.83 -3.63 -5.69
C VAL A 23 0.16 -4.88 -6.29
N GLU A 24 0.24 -6.01 -5.58
CA GLU A 24 -0.38 -7.26 -6.00
C GLU A 24 -1.91 -7.14 -6.10
N ASN A 25 -2.56 -6.53 -5.11
CA ASN A 25 -4.00 -6.31 -5.13
C ASN A 25 -4.43 -5.46 -6.33
N LEU A 26 -3.76 -4.36 -6.61
CA LEU A 26 -4.10 -3.51 -7.76
C LEU A 26 -3.93 -4.24 -9.09
N ARG A 27 -2.90 -5.07 -9.24
CA ARG A 27 -2.71 -5.91 -10.42
C ARG A 27 -3.83 -6.93 -10.58
N ASP A 28 -4.15 -7.64 -9.50
CA ASP A 28 -5.19 -8.68 -9.51
C ASP A 28 -6.55 -8.06 -9.82
N HIS A 29 -6.87 -6.93 -9.20
CA HIS A 29 -8.13 -6.24 -9.40
C HIS A 29 -8.24 -5.60 -10.79
N ALA A 30 -7.15 -5.16 -11.40
CA ALA A 30 -7.13 -4.73 -12.81
C ALA A 30 -7.61 -5.84 -13.75
N GLY A 31 -7.28 -7.10 -13.43
CA GLY A 31 -7.72 -8.28 -14.20
C GLY A 31 -9.13 -8.78 -13.87
N GLN A 32 -9.61 -8.55 -12.65
CA GLN A 32 -10.84 -9.13 -12.11
C GLN A 32 -12.03 -8.16 -12.07
N ALA A 33 -11.79 -6.85 -12.09
CA ALA A 33 -12.83 -5.84 -11.99
C ALA A 33 -13.82 -5.92 -13.16
N GLU A 34 -15.10 -5.95 -12.84
CA GLU A 34 -16.20 -5.89 -13.80
C GLU A 34 -16.52 -4.44 -14.19
N ASP A 35 -16.49 -3.52 -13.23
CA ASP A 35 -16.70 -2.09 -13.47
C ASP A 35 -15.49 -1.50 -14.21
N PRO A 36 -15.70 -0.92 -15.42
CA PRO A 36 -14.60 -0.38 -16.22
C PRO A 36 -13.89 0.82 -15.58
N ARG A 37 -14.57 1.59 -14.71
CA ARG A 37 -13.97 2.72 -13.97
C ARG A 37 -12.99 2.21 -12.92
N TYR A 38 -13.37 1.16 -12.20
CA TYR A 38 -12.50 0.52 -11.20
C TYR A 38 -11.29 -0.15 -11.87
N ARG A 39 -11.51 -0.88 -12.95
CA ARG A 39 -10.42 -1.45 -13.74
C ARG A 39 -9.43 -0.39 -14.20
N ALA A 40 -9.92 0.72 -14.75
CA ALA A 40 -9.09 1.82 -15.24
C ALA A 40 -8.24 2.46 -14.11
N LEU A 41 -8.80 2.61 -12.90
CA LEU A 41 -8.03 3.08 -11.74
C LEU A 41 -6.90 2.10 -11.38
N CYS A 42 -7.19 0.82 -11.28
CA CYS A 42 -6.17 -0.20 -10.97
C CYS A 42 -5.06 -0.24 -12.05
N GLU A 43 -5.43 -0.20 -13.33
CA GLU A 43 -4.47 -0.17 -14.45
C GLU A 43 -3.59 1.08 -14.44
N ARG A 44 -4.14 2.23 -14.05
CA ARG A 44 -3.39 3.49 -13.96
C ARG A 44 -2.40 3.51 -12.82
N TYR A 45 -2.82 3.04 -11.65
CA TYR A 45 -2.02 3.15 -10.44
C TYR A 45 -1.08 2.00 -10.16
N ALA A 46 -1.34 0.79 -10.66
CA ALA A 46 -0.46 -0.35 -10.45
C ALA A 46 1.00 -0.08 -10.87
N PRO A 47 1.29 0.48 -12.06
CA PRO A 47 2.68 0.80 -12.45
C PRO A 47 3.34 1.86 -11.57
N ARG A 48 2.57 2.84 -11.08
CA ARG A 48 3.08 3.87 -10.15
C ARG A 48 3.46 3.25 -8.80
N MET A 49 2.62 2.36 -8.30
CA MET A 49 2.90 1.66 -7.04
C MET A 49 4.07 0.68 -7.18
N GLU A 50 4.26 0.08 -8.33
CA GLU A 50 5.46 -0.70 -8.64
C GLU A 50 6.73 0.16 -8.60
N ALA A 51 6.66 1.39 -9.08
CA ALA A 51 7.78 2.33 -8.97
C ALA A 51 8.10 2.69 -7.52
N HIS A 52 7.07 2.94 -6.69
CA HIS A 52 7.24 3.14 -5.24
C HIS A 52 7.83 1.92 -4.54
N GLN A 53 7.39 0.72 -4.93
CA GLN A 53 7.95 -0.53 -4.41
C GLN A 53 9.45 -0.64 -4.68
N ARG A 54 9.90 -0.34 -5.88
CA ARG A 54 11.33 -0.32 -6.21
C ARG A 54 12.09 0.71 -5.39
N MET A 55 11.55 1.91 -5.19
CA MET A 55 12.18 2.95 -4.36
C MET A 55 12.35 2.48 -2.91
N LEU A 56 11.34 1.83 -2.35
CA LEU A 56 11.40 1.24 -1.00
C LEU A 56 12.46 0.15 -0.90
N GLU A 57 12.49 -0.75 -1.85
CA GLU A 57 13.44 -1.87 -1.89
C GLU A 57 14.88 -1.38 -2.05
N GLU A 58 15.11 -0.38 -2.91
CA GLU A 58 16.40 0.26 -3.09
C GLU A 58 16.87 0.96 -1.79
N TYR A 59 15.98 1.68 -1.12
CA TYR A 59 16.31 2.31 0.16
C TYR A 59 16.62 1.26 1.23
N ARG A 60 15.80 0.22 1.34
CA ARG A 60 16.04 -0.89 2.26
C ARG A 60 17.41 -1.52 2.05
N ALA A 61 17.82 -1.73 0.81
CA ALA A 61 19.12 -2.30 0.47
C ALA A 61 20.29 -1.46 1.02
N THR A 62 20.12 -0.12 1.11
CA THR A 62 21.13 0.78 1.68
C THR A 62 21.31 0.64 3.19
N LEU A 63 20.34 0.06 3.88
CA LEU A 63 20.37 -0.15 5.33
C LEU A 63 21.14 -1.42 5.74
N GLY A 64 21.52 -2.24 4.79
CA GLY A 64 22.21 -3.52 4.98
C GLY A 64 21.26 -4.69 5.19
N ASP A 65 21.81 -5.89 5.06
CA ASP A 65 21.06 -7.14 5.27
C ASP A 65 21.06 -7.50 6.76
N THR A 66 19.87 -7.81 7.30
CA THR A 66 19.77 -8.49 8.58
C THR A 66 19.05 -9.79 8.36
N GLY A 67 19.61 -10.87 8.89
CA GLY A 67 19.01 -12.19 8.93
C GLY A 67 17.72 -12.26 9.77
N GLY A 68 16.76 -11.34 9.51
CA GLY A 68 15.49 -11.22 10.19
C GLY A 68 14.42 -12.21 9.70
N GLU A 69 14.67 -13.50 9.79
CA GLU A 69 13.67 -14.53 9.46
C GLU A 69 12.45 -14.48 10.39
N GLY A 70 12.60 -14.01 11.64
CA GLY A 70 11.52 -13.96 12.62
C GLY A 70 10.43 -12.91 12.32
N LEU A 71 10.77 -11.81 11.66
CA LEU A 71 9.80 -10.77 11.28
C LEU A 71 8.93 -11.19 10.09
N LYS A 72 9.49 -11.96 9.16
CA LYS A 72 8.76 -12.48 7.99
C LYS A 72 7.55 -13.33 8.38
N GLY A 73 7.65 -14.11 9.47
CA GLY A 73 6.57 -14.98 9.94
C GLY A 73 5.37 -14.22 10.55
N ALA A 74 5.64 -13.20 11.38
CA ALA A 74 4.58 -12.43 12.04
C ALA A 74 3.83 -11.51 11.06
N LEU A 75 4.53 -10.92 10.11
CA LEU A 75 3.95 -10.07 9.07
C LEU A 75 3.27 -10.88 7.96
N GLY A 76 3.82 -12.02 7.58
CA GLY A 76 3.17 -12.94 6.67
C GLY A 76 1.79 -13.39 7.18
N SER A 77 1.63 -13.56 8.50
CA SER A 77 0.34 -13.88 9.15
C SER A 77 -0.65 -12.71 9.09
N LEU A 78 -0.18 -11.46 9.30
CA LEU A 78 -1.03 -10.26 9.21
C LEU A 78 -1.44 -9.96 7.75
N LEU A 79 -0.51 -10.11 6.83
CA LEU A 79 -0.76 -9.93 5.39
C LEU A 79 -1.65 -11.05 4.84
N GLY A 80 -1.49 -12.28 5.32
CA GLY A 80 -2.38 -13.39 5.00
C GLY A 80 -3.81 -13.13 5.43
N LYS A 81 -4.03 -12.60 6.64
CA LYS A 81 -5.38 -12.22 7.13
C LYS A 81 -5.99 -11.07 6.34
N ALA A 82 -5.20 -10.07 5.95
CA ALA A 82 -5.66 -8.99 5.09
C ALA A 82 -6.03 -9.51 3.69
N ARG A 83 -5.26 -10.44 3.15
CA ARG A 83 -5.52 -11.09 1.86
C ARG A 83 -6.77 -11.99 1.92
N ASP A 84 -6.95 -12.75 3.00
CA ASP A 84 -8.14 -13.59 3.23
C ASP A 84 -9.41 -12.73 3.33
N ALA A 85 -9.35 -11.56 3.95
CA ALA A 85 -10.47 -10.63 4.01
C ALA A 85 -10.82 -10.05 2.63
N VAL A 86 -9.83 -9.77 1.80
CA VAL A 86 -10.01 -9.32 0.40
C VAL A 86 -10.53 -10.48 -0.47
N ASP A 87 -10.05 -11.70 -0.25
CA ASP A 87 -10.52 -12.90 -0.95
C ASP A 87 -11.95 -13.27 -0.61
N ALA A 88 -12.40 -13.03 0.63
CA ALA A 88 -13.80 -13.21 1.05
C ALA A 88 -14.74 -12.19 0.37
N ALA A 89 -14.22 -11.08 -0.12
CA ALA A 89 -14.97 -10.02 -0.84
C ALA A 89 -15.07 -10.28 -2.36
N ARG A 90 -14.67 -11.44 -2.85
CA ARG A 90 -14.54 -11.80 -4.28
C ARG A 90 -15.80 -11.64 -5.15
N GLY A 91 -16.95 -11.35 -4.57
CA GLY A 91 -18.21 -11.23 -5.31
C GLY A 91 -18.60 -9.79 -5.71
N SER A 92 -17.89 -8.75 -5.27
CA SER A 92 -18.30 -7.36 -5.48
C SER A 92 -17.12 -6.43 -5.69
N ASP A 93 -17.16 -5.69 -6.80
CA ASP A 93 -16.18 -4.62 -7.07
C ASP A 93 -16.20 -3.55 -5.98
N PHE A 94 -17.36 -3.23 -5.43
CA PHE A 94 -17.48 -2.28 -4.32
C PHE A 94 -16.67 -2.73 -3.10
N LEU A 95 -16.78 -3.98 -2.70
CA LEU A 95 -16.03 -4.51 -1.54
C LEU A 95 -14.52 -4.59 -1.81
N ARG A 96 -14.13 -4.95 -3.02
CA ARG A 96 -12.71 -4.93 -3.44
C ARG A 96 -12.15 -3.51 -3.38
N LEU A 97 -12.89 -2.56 -3.92
CA LEU A 97 -12.52 -1.13 -3.92
C LEU A 97 -12.38 -0.58 -2.50
N VAL A 98 -13.31 -0.90 -1.59
CA VAL A 98 -13.22 -0.51 -0.17
C VAL A 98 -11.99 -1.13 0.50
N GLY A 99 -11.69 -2.39 0.22
CA GLY A 99 -10.48 -3.07 0.69
C GLY A 99 -9.20 -2.39 0.18
N ASP A 100 -9.16 -2.01 -1.09
CA ASP A 100 -8.04 -1.25 -1.66
C ASP A 100 -7.86 0.10 -0.98
N ILE A 101 -8.95 0.84 -0.71
CA ILE A 101 -8.90 2.12 0.00
C ILE A 101 -8.25 1.98 1.38
N VAL A 102 -8.58 0.93 2.12
CA VAL A 102 -7.94 0.67 3.43
C VAL A 102 -6.44 0.45 3.28
N THR A 103 -6.02 -0.35 2.31
CA THR A 103 -4.61 -0.63 2.05
C THR A 103 -3.85 0.60 1.56
N ILE A 104 -4.47 1.39 0.68
CA ILE A 104 -3.92 2.67 0.18
C ILE A 104 -3.69 3.64 1.34
N ARG A 105 -4.66 3.80 2.24
CA ARG A 105 -4.55 4.70 3.40
C ARG A 105 -3.46 4.27 4.36
N GLN A 106 -3.36 2.98 4.64
CA GLN A 106 -2.31 2.43 5.50
C GLN A 106 -0.92 2.71 4.90
N SER A 107 -0.77 2.50 3.60
CA SER A 107 0.46 2.79 2.87
C SER A 107 0.78 4.29 2.87
N GLN A 108 -0.21 5.14 2.65
CA GLN A 108 -0.07 6.61 2.72
C GLN A 108 0.43 7.07 4.08
N ASP A 109 -0.16 6.58 5.17
CA ASP A 109 0.27 6.91 6.54
C ASP A 109 1.72 6.47 6.82
N THR A 110 2.12 5.32 6.28
CA THR A 110 3.50 4.84 6.37
C THR A 110 4.48 5.80 5.67
N PHE A 111 4.17 6.25 4.46
CA PHE A 111 5.01 7.20 3.73
C PHE A 111 5.02 8.58 4.38
N ALA A 112 3.88 9.07 4.89
CA ALA A 112 3.82 10.30 5.66
C ALA A 112 4.71 10.24 6.91
N THR A 113 4.72 9.09 7.59
CA THR A 113 5.62 8.83 8.72
C THR A 113 7.09 8.90 8.28
N PHE A 114 7.45 8.25 7.18
CA PHE A 114 8.82 8.29 6.65
C PHE A 114 9.26 9.70 6.26
N ALA A 115 8.37 10.49 5.68
CA ALA A 115 8.63 11.90 5.39
C ALA A 115 8.98 12.70 6.67
N ALA A 116 8.19 12.52 7.73
CA ALA A 116 8.39 13.25 8.99
C ALA A 116 9.62 12.76 9.76
N VAL A 117 9.78 11.45 9.92
CA VAL A 117 10.89 10.90 10.72
C VAL A 117 12.22 10.98 9.99
N GLY A 118 12.25 10.91 8.67
CA GLY A 118 13.45 11.04 7.87
C GLY A 118 14.16 12.38 8.10
N VAL A 119 13.40 13.47 8.20
CA VAL A 119 13.95 14.78 8.55
C VAL A 119 14.58 14.76 9.95
N ARG A 120 13.87 14.20 10.93
CA ARG A 120 14.34 14.17 12.34
C ARG A 120 15.53 13.24 12.56
N LEU A 121 15.66 12.20 11.75
CA LEU A 121 16.77 11.24 11.85
C LEU A 121 17.99 11.65 11.01
N GLY A 122 17.89 12.72 10.23
CA GLY A 122 18.95 13.10 9.29
C GLY A 122 19.09 12.09 8.13
N GLU A 123 18.01 11.45 7.73
CA GLU A 123 17.91 10.51 6.62
C GLU A 123 17.17 11.15 5.44
N PRO A 124 17.85 12.02 4.65
CA PRO A 124 17.18 12.82 3.63
C PRO A 124 16.57 11.98 2.50
N ARG A 125 17.15 10.82 2.18
CA ARG A 125 16.59 9.90 1.18
C ARG A 125 15.28 9.29 1.64
N LEU A 126 15.15 8.96 2.93
CA LEU A 126 13.91 8.46 3.52
C LEU A 126 12.83 9.54 3.52
N ALA A 127 13.20 10.76 3.89
CA ALA A 127 12.29 11.90 3.90
C ALA A 127 11.74 12.20 2.50
N GLU A 128 12.59 12.21 1.50
CA GLU A 128 12.21 12.47 0.11
C GLU A 128 11.32 11.37 -0.48
N LEU A 129 11.70 10.11 -0.26
CA LEU A 129 10.90 8.94 -0.64
C LEU A 129 9.51 8.99 0.00
N GLY A 130 9.46 9.28 1.31
CA GLY A 130 8.20 9.39 2.04
C GLY A 130 7.31 10.49 1.48
N ARG A 131 7.85 11.67 1.21
CA ARG A 131 7.11 12.81 0.68
C ARG A 131 6.57 12.55 -0.73
N GLN A 132 7.39 12.02 -1.61
CA GLN A 132 7.00 11.74 -2.99
C GLN A 132 5.91 10.66 -3.05
N CYS A 133 6.11 9.54 -2.36
CA CYS A 133 5.17 8.44 -2.37
C CYS A 133 3.85 8.81 -1.66
N GLU A 134 3.91 9.58 -0.56
CA GLU A 134 2.71 10.04 0.15
C GLU A 134 1.85 10.92 -0.76
N GLN A 135 2.44 11.83 -1.50
CA GLN A 135 1.72 12.71 -2.42
C GLN A 135 0.96 11.93 -3.51
N GLU A 136 1.59 10.92 -4.11
CA GLU A 136 0.94 10.09 -5.13
C GLU A 136 -0.12 9.16 -4.52
N HIS A 137 0.05 8.70 -3.30
CA HIS A 137 -0.97 7.96 -2.56
C HIS A 137 -2.18 8.83 -2.22
N ASP A 138 -1.98 10.10 -1.88
CA ASP A 138 -3.08 11.04 -1.63
C ASP A 138 -3.95 11.23 -2.89
N GLU A 139 -3.31 11.40 -4.05
CA GLU A 139 -3.99 11.47 -5.33
C GLU A 139 -4.81 10.20 -5.61
N MET A 140 -4.19 9.05 -5.49
CA MET A 140 -4.83 7.75 -5.69
C MET A 140 -6.01 7.53 -4.74
N GLN A 141 -5.82 7.80 -3.46
CA GLN A 141 -6.84 7.65 -2.42
C GLN A 141 -8.08 8.48 -2.73
N ARG A 142 -7.91 9.72 -3.21
CA ARG A 142 -9.03 10.59 -3.57
C ARG A 142 -9.84 10.03 -4.74
N GLU A 143 -9.20 9.53 -5.78
CA GLU A 143 -9.89 8.95 -6.93
C GLU A 143 -10.64 7.66 -6.56
N PHE A 144 -10.01 6.79 -5.76
CA PHE A 144 -10.66 5.56 -5.27
C PHE A 144 -11.85 5.86 -4.37
N ASN A 145 -11.73 6.84 -3.46
CA ASN A 145 -12.86 7.27 -2.62
C ASN A 145 -14.01 7.82 -3.45
N LEU A 146 -13.74 8.65 -4.45
CA LEU A 146 -14.79 9.20 -5.30
C LEU A 146 -15.58 8.09 -6.00
N LEU A 147 -14.88 7.12 -6.57
CA LEU A 147 -15.55 5.97 -7.21
C LEU A 147 -16.34 5.15 -6.19
N SER A 148 -15.85 4.98 -4.95
CA SER A 148 -16.60 4.24 -3.92
C SER A 148 -17.91 4.92 -3.55
N HIS A 149 -17.95 6.26 -3.55
CA HIS A 149 -19.19 7.02 -3.31
C HIS A 149 -20.16 6.82 -4.47
N GLU A 150 -19.70 6.87 -5.72
CA GLU A 150 -20.53 6.66 -6.90
C GLU A 150 -21.13 5.25 -6.89
N LEU A 151 -20.32 4.22 -6.71
CA LEU A 151 -20.80 2.83 -6.64
C LEU A 151 -21.76 2.59 -5.47
N PHE A 152 -21.51 3.22 -4.32
CA PHE A 152 -22.42 3.12 -3.18
C PHE A 152 -23.81 3.66 -3.55
N VAL A 153 -23.87 4.85 -4.15
CA VAL A 153 -25.14 5.47 -4.57
C VAL A 153 -25.84 4.62 -5.62
N GLU A 154 -25.11 4.14 -6.62
CA GLU A 154 -25.67 3.28 -7.67
C GLU A 154 -26.31 2.01 -7.09
N HIS A 155 -25.59 1.31 -6.20
CA HIS A 155 -26.09 0.10 -5.57
C HIS A 155 -27.26 0.37 -4.59
N ALA A 156 -27.19 1.45 -3.83
CA ALA A 156 -28.24 1.81 -2.88
C ALA A 156 -29.53 2.30 -3.57
N SER A 157 -29.42 2.83 -4.79
CA SER A 157 -30.54 3.35 -5.58
C SER A 157 -31.13 2.31 -6.54
N ALA A 158 -30.49 1.16 -6.70
CA ALA A 158 -31.01 0.08 -7.53
C ALA A 158 -32.30 -0.49 -6.92
N ALA A 159 -33.36 -0.50 -7.70
CA ALA A 159 -34.66 -1.05 -7.28
C ALA A 159 -34.64 -2.59 -7.25
#